data_ab43ac21fd0443cc630e70e18db6412e
#
_entry.id   ab43ac21fd0443cc630e70e18db6412e
#
_cell.length_a   1.000
_cell.length_b   1.000
_cell.length_c   1.000
_cell.angle_alpha   90.00
_cell.angle_beta   90.00
_cell.angle_gamma   90.00
#
_symmetry.space_group_name_H-M   'P 1'
#
loop_
_entity.id
_entity.type
_entity.pdbx_description
1 polymer ?
#
loop_
_entity_poly.entity_id
_entity_poly.type
_entity_poly.pdbx_seq_one_letter_code
_entity_poly.pdbx_strand_id
1 'polypeptide(L)'
;MNEERIEKVAEVLYVNLYEATFGGKVRGRFLVSRDDLKKLLGVKRLHPSTVEKLIDACLELGLVVIDMESSFGFAETTFVDKWRKAPTRLIDDEISQLSKEEDDELKALISESDEEDD
;
A
#
# COMPACT_ATOMS: atom_id res chain seq x y z
N MET A 1 6.45 0.98 -18.61
CA MET A 1 6.12 2.35 -18.19
C MET A 1 7.38 3.11 -17.93
N ASN A 2 7.44 4.31 -18.44
CA ASN A 2 8.62 5.15 -18.30
C ASN A 2 8.76 5.65 -16.87
N GLU A 3 9.91 5.39 -16.27
CA GLU A 3 10.14 5.80 -14.89
C GLU A 3 10.17 7.31 -14.71
N GLU A 4 10.60 8.01 -15.74
CA GLU A 4 10.58 9.46 -15.72
C GLU A 4 9.17 10.01 -15.56
N ARG A 5 8.22 9.38 -16.26
CA ARG A 5 6.83 9.80 -16.15
C ARG A 5 6.28 9.52 -14.76
N ILE A 6 6.66 8.37 -14.20
CA ILE A 6 6.21 8.01 -12.85
C ILE A 6 6.74 9.02 -11.84
N GLU A 7 8.00 9.41 -11.95
CA GLU A 7 8.58 10.38 -11.03
C GLU A 7 7.91 11.74 -11.16
N LYS A 8 7.61 12.13 -12.38
CA LYS A 8 6.93 13.41 -12.61
C LYS A 8 5.52 13.39 -12.03
N VAL A 9 4.82 12.26 -12.15
CA VAL A 9 3.48 12.15 -11.59
C VAL A 9 3.56 12.21 -10.07
N ALA A 10 4.58 11.56 -9.47
CA ALA A 10 4.75 11.63 -8.03
C ALA A 10 4.94 13.09 -7.58
N GLU A 11 5.72 13.87 -8.33
CA GLU A 11 5.92 15.27 -8.02
C GLU A 11 4.62 16.06 -8.13
N VAL A 12 3.85 15.78 -9.18
CA VAL A 12 2.56 16.45 -9.37
C VAL A 12 1.63 16.14 -8.19
N LEU A 13 1.62 14.89 -7.77
CA LEU A 13 0.76 14.48 -6.65
C LEU A 13 1.15 15.20 -5.38
N TYR A 14 2.43 15.33 -5.12
CA TYR A 14 2.87 15.97 -3.89
C TYR A 14 2.82 17.49 -3.98
N VAL A 15 3.45 18.06 -5.00
CA VAL A 15 3.60 19.51 -5.06
C VAL A 15 2.31 20.20 -5.49
N ASN A 16 1.65 19.65 -6.52
CA ASN A 16 0.50 20.32 -7.08
C ASN A 16 -0.83 19.93 -6.46
N LEU A 17 -0.99 18.67 -6.09
CA LEU A 17 -2.26 18.22 -5.54
C LEU A 17 -2.29 18.23 -4.03
N TYR A 18 -1.25 17.70 -3.39
CA TYR A 18 -1.25 17.66 -1.94
C TYR A 18 -1.26 19.07 -1.33
N GLU A 19 -0.55 19.98 -1.96
CA GLU A 19 -0.49 21.35 -1.46
C GLU A 19 -1.61 22.23 -2.00
N ALA A 20 -2.41 21.73 -2.90
CA ALA A 20 -3.49 22.52 -3.47
C ALA A 20 -4.64 22.67 -2.47
N THR A 21 -5.39 23.76 -2.63
CA THR A 21 -6.57 23.99 -1.82
C THR A 21 -7.77 23.43 -2.56
N PHE A 22 -8.39 22.41 -2.00
CA PHE A 22 -9.63 21.88 -2.53
C PHE A 22 -10.44 21.31 -1.39
N GLY A 23 -11.74 21.25 -1.57
CA GLY A 23 -12.62 20.77 -0.51
C GLY A 23 -12.57 21.64 0.73
N GLY A 24 -12.17 22.92 0.57
CA GLY A 24 -12.10 23.83 1.69
C GLY A 24 -10.88 23.67 2.58
N LYS A 25 -9.93 22.83 2.18
CA LYS A 25 -8.73 22.59 2.98
C LYS A 25 -7.49 22.94 2.19
N VAL A 26 -6.50 23.47 2.89
CA VAL A 26 -5.27 23.89 2.25
C VAL A 26 -4.34 22.70 2.00
N ARG A 27 -4.31 21.76 2.95
CA ARG A 27 -3.46 20.58 2.85
C ARG A 27 -4.15 19.43 3.52
N GLY A 28 -3.73 18.22 3.18
CA GLY A 28 -4.22 17.08 3.89
C GLY A 28 -4.32 15.85 3.01
N ARG A 29 -4.97 14.86 3.54
CA ARG A 29 -5.19 13.62 2.83
C ARG A 29 -6.16 13.85 1.69
N PHE A 30 -5.94 13.15 0.61
CA PHE A 30 -6.84 13.26 -0.54
C PHE A 30 -6.90 11.92 -1.28
N LEU A 31 -7.90 11.80 -2.13
CA LEU A 31 -8.11 10.61 -2.94
C LEU A 31 -7.99 10.96 -4.41
N VAL A 32 -7.47 10.01 -5.16
CA VAL A 32 -7.45 10.11 -6.63
C VAL A 32 -8.09 8.83 -7.13
N SER A 33 -9.08 8.95 -8.01
CA SER A 33 -9.71 7.76 -8.56
C SER A 33 -8.72 7.00 -9.44
N ARG A 34 -8.96 5.70 -9.60
CA ARG A 34 -8.08 4.89 -10.43
C ARG A 34 -8.06 5.42 -11.86
N ASP A 35 -9.21 5.86 -12.37
CA ASP A 35 -9.28 6.41 -13.71
C ASP A 35 -8.45 7.68 -13.85
N ASP A 36 -8.52 8.55 -12.87
CA ASP A 36 -7.74 9.79 -12.92
C ASP A 36 -6.24 9.49 -12.80
N LEU A 37 -5.87 8.49 -12.00
CA LEU A 37 -4.47 8.13 -11.92
C LEU A 37 -3.95 7.58 -13.24
N LYS A 38 -4.77 6.79 -13.93
CA LYS A 38 -4.42 6.32 -15.27
C LYS A 38 -4.18 7.48 -16.22
N LYS A 39 -5.02 8.50 -16.13
CA LYS A 39 -4.86 9.68 -16.97
C LYS A 39 -3.58 10.41 -16.64
N LEU A 40 -3.27 10.58 -15.37
CA LEU A 40 -2.02 11.22 -14.97
C LEU A 40 -0.82 10.46 -15.50
N LEU A 41 -0.86 9.15 -15.41
CA LEU A 41 0.24 8.31 -15.87
C LEU A 41 0.23 8.11 -17.38
N GLY A 42 -0.88 8.47 -18.04
CA GLY A 42 -0.97 8.35 -19.49
C GLY A 42 -1.08 6.90 -19.95
N VAL A 43 -1.72 6.04 -19.16
CA VAL A 43 -1.85 4.63 -19.49
C VAL A 43 -3.32 4.24 -19.51
N LYS A 44 -3.64 3.21 -20.29
CA LYS A 44 -4.98 2.67 -20.34
C LYS A 44 -5.18 1.62 -19.27
N ARG A 45 -4.11 0.99 -18.85
CA ARG A 45 -4.12 -0.09 -17.88
C ARG A 45 -3.09 0.18 -16.82
N LEU A 46 -3.46 -0.03 -15.57
CA LEU A 46 -2.57 0.23 -14.46
C LEU A 46 -2.02 -1.10 -13.95
N HIS A 47 -0.80 -1.42 -14.35
CA HIS A 47 -0.16 -2.66 -13.94
C HIS A 47 0.35 -2.57 -12.51
N PRO A 48 0.34 -3.69 -11.76
CA PRO A 48 0.86 -3.68 -10.39
C PRO A 48 2.29 -3.16 -10.29
N SER A 49 3.14 -3.47 -11.26
CA SER A 49 4.53 -2.99 -11.22
C SER A 49 4.59 -1.48 -11.34
N THR A 50 3.69 -0.89 -12.14
CA THR A 50 3.63 0.56 -12.27
C THR A 50 3.19 1.20 -10.96
N VAL A 51 2.20 0.58 -10.31
CA VAL A 51 1.71 1.07 -9.03
C VAL A 51 2.83 1.02 -7.99
N GLU A 52 3.58 -0.08 -7.95
CA GLU A 52 4.67 -0.20 -7.01
C GLU A 52 5.72 0.89 -7.20
N LYS A 53 6.07 1.15 -8.44
CA LYS A 53 7.06 2.18 -8.73
C LYS A 53 6.56 3.56 -8.33
N LEU A 54 5.27 3.82 -8.54
CA LEU A 54 4.68 5.08 -8.13
C LEU A 54 4.67 5.22 -6.62
N ILE A 55 4.33 4.15 -5.92
CA ILE A 55 4.34 4.15 -4.46
C ILE A 55 5.73 4.47 -3.95
N ASP A 56 6.76 3.82 -4.52
CA ASP A 56 8.12 4.07 -4.11
C ASP A 56 8.56 5.51 -4.38
N ALA A 57 8.23 6.02 -5.56
CA ALA A 57 8.61 7.38 -5.93
C ALA A 57 7.93 8.40 -5.02
N CYS A 58 6.66 8.17 -4.69
CA CYS A 58 5.95 9.07 -3.79
C CYS A 58 6.52 9.01 -2.39
N LEU A 59 6.87 7.81 -1.93
CA LEU A 59 7.42 7.64 -0.60
C LEU A 59 8.74 8.38 -0.45
N GLU A 60 9.56 8.38 -1.49
CA GLU A 60 10.81 9.13 -1.46
C GLU A 60 10.59 10.62 -1.27
N LEU A 61 9.47 11.12 -1.75
CA LEU A 61 9.12 12.53 -1.58
C LEU A 61 8.43 12.79 -0.24
N GLY A 62 8.09 11.74 0.48
CA GLY A 62 7.40 11.89 1.76
C GLY A 62 5.89 11.74 1.65
N LEU A 63 5.41 11.11 0.59
CA LEU A 63 3.98 10.92 0.38
C LEU A 63 3.66 9.43 0.36
N VAL A 64 2.75 9.02 1.25
CA VAL A 64 2.31 7.62 1.32
C VAL A 64 1.13 7.42 0.38
N VAL A 65 1.16 6.32 -0.35
CA VAL A 65 0.09 5.97 -1.28
C VAL A 65 -0.61 4.72 -0.76
N ILE A 66 -1.93 4.78 -0.66
CA ILE A 66 -2.73 3.64 -0.20
C ILE A 66 -3.59 3.19 -1.37
N ASP A 67 -3.33 1.98 -1.84
CA ASP A 67 -4.06 1.41 -2.98
C ASP A 67 -5.35 0.78 -2.46
N MET A 68 -6.49 1.35 -2.87
CA MET A 68 -7.79 0.82 -2.47
C MET A 68 -8.57 0.32 -3.68
N GLU A 69 -7.86 -0.02 -4.74
CA GLU A 69 -8.40 -0.55 -5.99
C GLU A 69 -9.15 0.47 -6.83
N SER A 70 -10.31 0.93 -6.40
CA SER A 70 -11.06 1.90 -7.17
C SER A 70 -10.50 3.31 -7.03
N SER A 71 -9.73 3.56 -5.98
CA SER A 71 -9.12 4.86 -5.74
C SER A 71 -7.82 4.67 -4.99
N PHE A 72 -7.06 5.74 -4.89
CA PHE A 72 -5.79 5.74 -4.16
C PHE A 72 -5.82 6.86 -3.15
N GLY A 73 -5.42 6.56 -1.93
CA GLY A 73 -5.34 7.55 -0.87
C GLY A 73 -3.92 8.04 -0.73
N PHE A 74 -3.78 9.32 -0.41
CA PHE A 74 -2.48 9.97 -0.28
C PHE A 74 -2.40 10.72 1.03
N ALA A 75 -1.29 10.55 1.74
CA ALA A 75 -1.07 11.23 3.01
C ALA A 75 0.43 11.40 3.20
N GLU A 76 0.79 12.46 3.91
CA GLU A 76 2.20 12.72 4.17
C GLU A 76 2.75 11.72 5.19
N THR A 77 4.02 11.31 5.02
CA THR A 77 4.62 10.33 5.92
C THR A 77 4.62 10.81 7.36
N THR A 78 4.82 12.11 7.59
CA THR A 78 4.82 12.66 8.93
C THR A 78 3.48 12.48 9.62
N PHE A 79 2.40 12.46 8.84
CA PHE A 79 1.06 12.23 9.38
C PHE A 79 0.90 10.75 9.76
N VAL A 80 1.35 9.86 8.90
CA VAL A 80 1.23 8.41 9.14
C VAL A 80 2.12 8.00 10.30
N ASP A 81 3.27 8.64 10.46
CA ASP A 81 4.19 8.33 11.55
C ASP A 81 3.57 8.57 12.92
N LYS A 82 2.54 9.39 12.99
CA LYS A 82 1.86 9.67 14.26
C LYS A 82 0.78 8.66 14.57
N TRP A 83 0.51 7.74 13.66
CA TRP A 83 -0.48 6.71 13.90
C TRP A 83 0.01 5.79 15.00
N ARG A 84 -0.95 5.24 15.72
CA ARG A 84 -0.66 4.34 16.82
C ARG A 84 -0.01 3.07 16.31
N LYS A 85 1.11 2.71 16.88
CA LYS A 85 1.80 1.48 16.49
C LYS A 85 1.20 0.30 17.25
N ALA A 86 1.08 -0.82 16.56
CA ALA A 86 0.66 -2.04 17.23
C ALA A 86 1.76 -2.45 18.20
N PRO A 87 1.42 -2.77 19.46
CA PRO A 87 2.44 -3.18 20.43
C PRO A 87 3.08 -4.49 20.02
N THR A 88 4.41 -4.54 20.12
CA THR A 88 5.15 -5.74 19.75
C THR A 88 4.66 -6.96 20.51
N ARG A 89 4.28 -6.77 21.78
CA ARG A 89 3.79 -7.87 22.59
C ARG A 89 2.56 -8.53 21.98
N LEU A 90 1.63 -7.73 21.49
CA LEU A 90 0.43 -8.29 20.86
C LEU A 90 0.75 -9.03 19.58
N ILE A 91 1.72 -8.51 18.83
CA ILE A 91 2.14 -9.17 17.60
C ILE A 91 2.80 -10.50 17.90
N ASP A 92 3.67 -10.51 18.91
CA ASP A 92 4.32 -11.76 19.32
C ASP A 92 3.32 -12.81 19.75
N ASP A 93 2.29 -12.37 20.48
CA ASP A 93 1.23 -13.29 20.91
C ASP A 93 0.51 -13.87 19.70
N GLU A 94 0.23 -13.04 18.70
CA GLU A 94 -0.45 -13.53 17.51
C GLU A 94 0.43 -14.46 16.71
N ILE A 95 1.72 -14.16 16.63
CA ILE A 95 2.66 -15.03 15.93
C ILE A 95 2.70 -16.41 16.58
N SER A 96 2.72 -16.43 17.91
CA SER A 96 2.71 -17.69 18.64
C SER A 96 1.45 -18.49 18.33
N GLN A 97 0.32 -17.80 18.28
CA GLN A 97 -0.96 -18.44 18.00
C GLN A 97 -0.98 -19.00 16.58
N LEU A 98 -0.50 -18.21 15.61
CA LEU A 98 -0.47 -18.66 14.23
C LEU A 98 0.45 -19.85 14.04
N SER A 99 1.59 -19.85 14.69
CA SER A 99 2.52 -20.98 14.62
C SER A 99 1.89 -22.24 15.16
N LYS A 100 1.15 -22.10 16.25
CA LYS A 100 0.48 -23.23 16.85
C LYS A 100 -0.60 -23.78 15.92
N GLU A 101 -1.34 -22.90 15.29
CA GLU A 101 -2.38 -23.31 14.35
C GLU A 101 -1.78 -24.02 13.14
N GLU A 102 -0.66 -23.53 12.67
CA GLU A 102 0.04 -24.17 11.56
C GLU A 102 0.50 -25.56 11.91
N ASP A 103 1.04 -25.72 13.10
CA ASP A 103 1.49 -27.02 13.56
C ASP A 103 0.34 -28.01 13.65
N ASP A 104 -0.80 -27.55 14.15
CA ASP A 104 -1.98 -28.41 14.26
C ASP A 104 -2.48 -28.79 12.87
N GLU A 105 -2.47 -27.87 11.95
CA GLU A 105 -2.87 -28.14 10.58
C GLU A 105 -1.93 -29.14 9.93
N LEU A 106 -0.65 -28.97 10.15
CA LEU A 106 0.32 -29.88 9.58
C LEU A 106 0.16 -31.28 10.14
N LYS A 107 -0.07 -31.41 11.42
CA LYS A 107 -0.30 -32.69 12.03
C LYS A 107 -1.53 -33.38 11.46
N ALA A 108 -2.58 -32.61 11.25
CA ALA A 108 -3.81 -33.16 10.68
C ALA A 108 -3.56 -33.65 9.27
N LEU A 109 -2.82 -32.90 8.49
CA LEU A 109 -2.51 -33.28 7.13
C LEU A 109 -1.66 -34.53 7.07
N ILE A 110 -0.67 -34.61 7.94
CA ILE A 110 0.18 -35.78 8.01
C ILE A 110 -0.61 -37.00 8.39
N SER A 111 -1.52 -36.87 9.34
CA SER A 111 -2.34 -37.98 9.75
C SER A 111 -3.23 -38.48 8.64
N GLU A 112 -3.75 -37.56 7.86
CA GLU A 112 -4.66 -37.94 6.78
C GLU A 112 -3.93 -38.51 5.59
N SER A 113 -2.74 -38.04 5.32
CA SER A 113 -2.01 -38.47 4.16
C SER A 113 -0.87 -39.34 4.49
N ASP A 114 -0.95 -40.05 5.59
CA ASP A 114 0.12 -40.89 5.97
C ASP A 114 0.52 -41.74 4.92
N GLU A 115 -0.40 -42.21 4.18
CA GLU A 115 -0.10 -43.18 3.21
C GLU A 115 0.49 -42.53 2.01
N GLU A 116 0.26 -41.32 1.77
CA GLU A 116 0.87 -40.81 0.63
C GLU A 116 2.10 -40.16 0.86
N ASP A 117 2.47 -40.04 1.85
CA ASP A 117 3.59 -39.45 2.13
C ASP A 117 4.62 -39.80 1.52
N ASP A 118 4.96 -39.86 1.15
CA ASP A 118 5.88 -40.09 0.50
C ASP A 118 6.56 -39.35 0.42
#